data_a4621892122345407f265f65862c2496
#
_entry.id   a4621892122345407f265f65862c2496
#
_cell.length_a   1.000
_cell.length_b   1.000
_cell.length_c   1.000
_cell.angle_alpha   90.00
_cell.angle_beta   90.00
_cell.angle_gamma   90.00
#
_symmetry.space_group_name_H-M   'P 1'
#
loop_
_entity.id
_entity.type
_entity.pdbx_description
1 polymer ?
#
loop_
_entity_poly.entity_id
_entity_poly.type
_entity_poly.pdbx_seq_one_letter_code
_entity_poly.pdbx_strand_id
1 'polypeptide(L)'
;MLKKVRGARKKATLNQTRQETIYLAIEALQKDTSISVQLLCEIAGIARSSYYKWLNRKPSTREMENEQLTQVMMTIYEKVEHTFGYRQLTLHMRKQTGKTINHKRVERLMKVMGIQSVIRRKKKKYTNATPQQVTENLLNRKFNADAPNEKWLTDVTEFKYGNGQKAYLSAILDLHDKSIVAYVLGRSNNNPLVFQTLKRALQAAPGSSPMLHSDRGYQYTSLGFKKLLDDNNIIQSMSRVGRCIDNGPMESFWGTLKCEKYYLHTYHTFEELESDIEAYIHFYNNERLQAKLNGLSPMEFRTKAA
;
A
#
# COMPACT_ATOMS: atom_id res chain seq x y z
N MET A 1 14.56 -4.18 21.81
CA MET A 1 14.25 -3.33 20.65
C MET A 1 14.89 -1.96 20.72
N LEU A 2 14.76 -1.19 21.79
CA LEU A 2 15.33 0.17 21.96
C LEU A 2 16.85 0.27 21.80
N LYS A 3 17.62 -0.78 22.18
CA LYS A 3 19.08 -0.83 21.97
C LYS A 3 19.49 -0.79 20.49
N LYS A 4 18.69 -1.36 19.57
CA LYS A 4 18.96 -1.35 18.11
C LYS A 4 18.78 0.03 17.49
N VAL A 5 17.84 0.84 18.01
CA VAL A 5 17.60 2.20 17.49
C VAL A 5 18.71 3.17 17.87
N ARG A 6 19.32 3.01 19.04
CA ARG A 6 20.50 3.78 19.44
C ARG A 6 21.70 3.55 18.51
N GLY A 7 21.78 2.37 17.87
CA GLY A 7 22.83 2.01 16.91
C GLY A 7 22.63 2.51 15.48
N ALA A 8 21.58 3.29 15.14
CA ALA A 8 21.34 3.83 13.79
C ALA A 8 22.29 4.96 13.40
N ARG A 9 23.56 4.79 13.70
CA ARG A 9 24.65 5.62 13.17
C ARG A 9 24.90 5.30 11.69
N LYS A 10 25.46 6.29 10.94
CA LYS A 10 26.20 6.06 9.68
C LYS A 10 26.92 4.72 9.79
N LYS A 11 27.02 3.92 8.69
CA LYS A 11 27.81 2.67 8.68
C LYS A 11 28.98 2.85 9.64
N ALA A 12 28.80 2.30 10.85
CA ALA A 12 29.86 2.33 11.84
C ALA A 12 31.04 1.66 11.15
N THR A 13 32.19 2.33 11.05
CA THR A 13 33.40 1.67 10.58
C THR A 13 33.62 0.48 11.51
N LEU A 14 34.15 -0.61 10.98
CA LEU A 14 34.46 -1.83 11.77
C LEU A 14 35.13 -1.46 13.12
N ASN A 15 35.91 -0.39 13.15
CA ASN A 15 36.55 0.14 14.37
C ASN A 15 35.55 0.72 15.38
N GLN A 16 34.49 1.42 14.94
CA GLN A 16 33.50 2.00 15.86
C GLN A 16 32.60 0.93 16.50
N THR A 17 32.22 -0.09 15.73
CA THR A 17 31.49 -1.25 16.24
C THR A 17 32.34 -2.03 17.23
N ARG A 18 33.62 -2.19 16.95
CA ARG A 18 34.58 -2.86 17.82
C ARG A 18 34.79 -2.09 19.13
N GLN A 19 34.92 -0.77 19.09
CA GLN A 19 35.04 0.07 20.29
C GLN A 19 33.79 0.02 21.17
N GLU A 20 32.60 0.08 20.59
CA GLU A 20 31.34 -0.01 21.36
C GLU A 20 31.20 -1.37 22.05
N THR A 21 31.61 -2.47 21.39
CA THR A 21 31.64 -3.81 21.98
C THR A 21 32.61 -3.89 23.15
N ILE A 22 33.77 -3.25 23.01
CA ILE A 22 34.79 -3.19 24.12
C ILE A 22 34.22 -2.41 25.31
N TYR A 23 33.60 -1.25 25.09
CA TYR A 23 32.98 -0.47 26.18
C TYR A 23 31.88 -1.25 26.92
N LEU A 24 31.04 -1.99 26.18
CA LEU A 24 30.00 -2.85 26.78
C LEU A 24 30.61 -3.98 27.58
N ALA A 25 31.72 -4.58 27.10
CA ALA A 25 32.43 -5.65 27.83
C ALA A 25 33.05 -5.09 29.14
N ILE A 26 33.64 -3.90 29.10
CA ILE A 26 34.17 -3.25 30.31
C ILE A 26 33.07 -2.94 31.31
N GLU A 27 31.90 -2.43 30.87
CA GLU A 27 30.75 -2.17 31.73
C GLU A 27 30.23 -3.45 32.39
N ALA A 28 30.13 -4.55 31.62
CA ALA A 28 29.72 -5.86 32.16
C ALA A 28 30.71 -6.39 33.19
N LEU A 29 31.98 -6.44 32.84
CA LEU A 29 33.05 -6.93 33.76
C LEU A 29 33.16 -6.09 35.03
N GLN A 30 33.01 -4.76 34.96
CA GLN A 30 33.00 -3.90 36.15
C GLN A 30 31.83 -4.25 37.09
N LYS A 31 30.66 -4.68 36.56
CA LYS A 31 29.49 -5.06 37.38
C LYS A 31 29.66 -6.43 38.01
N ASP A 32 30.30 -7.36 37.29
CA ASP A 32 30.41 -8.75 37.68
C ASP A 32 31.68 -9.06 38.50
N THR A 33 32.67 -8.16 38.48
CA THR A 33 33.95 -8.37 39.14
C THR A 33 34.41 -7.12 39.91
N SER A 34 35.33 -7.29 40.86
CA SER A 34 35.97 -6.17 41.61
C SER A 34 37.09 -5.49 40.84
N ILE A 35 37.27 -5.76 39.56
CA ILE A 35 38.39 -5.22 38.73
C ILE A 35 38.12 -3.74 38.44
N SER A 36 39.17 -2.92 38.65
CA SER A 36 39.06 -1.48 38.40
C SER A 36 38.88 -1.14 36.92
N VAL A 37 38.09 -0.10 36.62
CA VAL A 37 37.93 0.43 35.26
C VAL A 37 39.25 0.80 34.62
N GLN A 38 40.22 1.25 35.41
CA GLN A 38 41.53 1.60 34.92
C GLN A 38 42.26 0.39 34.33
N LEU A 39 42.28 -0.72 35.04
CA LEU A 39 42.92 -1.95 34.59
C LEU A 39 42.20 -2.54 33.37
N LEU A 40 40.85 -2.52 33.35
CA LEU A 40 40.07 -3.00 32.22
C LEU A 40 40.31 -2.17 30.95
N CYS A 41 40.44 -0.86 31.08
CA CYS A 41 40.80 0.03 29.96
C CYS A 41 42.21 -0.20 29.45
N GLU A 42 43.18 -0.43 30.37
CA GLU A 42 44.56 -0.78 30.01
C GLU A 42 44.65 -2.11 29.23
N ILE A 43 44.00 -3.16 29.72
CA ILE A 43 43.92 -4.47 29.04
C ILE A 43 43.26 -4.32 27.65
N ALA A 44 42.23 -3.50 27.54
CA ALA A 44 41.53 -3.27 26.29
C ALA A 44 42.24 -2.31 25.32
N GLY A 45 43.34 -1.67 25.74
CA GLY A 45 44.09 -0.71 24.93
C GLY A 45 43.31 0.56 24.60
N ILE A 46 42.43 1.04 25.50
CA ILE A 46 41.63 2.24 25.30
C ILE A 46 41.89 3.27 26.41
N ALA A 47 41.76 4.56 26.06
CA ALA A 47 41.85 5.62 27.04
C ALA A 47 40.62 5.60 27.98
N ARG A 48 40.88 5.65 29.31
CA ARG A 48 39.84 5.72 30.34
C ARG A 48 38.85 6.89 30.10
N SER A 49 39.38 8.04 29.66
CA SER A 49 38.53 9.20 29.31
C SER A 49 37.54 8.91 28.19
N SER A 50 37.89 8.07 27.20
CA SER A 50 37.00 7.67 26.11
C SER A 50 35.88 6.76 26.60
N TYR A 51 36.19 5.84 27.54
CA TYR A 51 35.17 5.01 28.18
C TYR A 51 34.15 5.84 28.97
N TYR A 52 34.60 6.74 29.84
CA TYR A 52 33.72 7.59 30.60
C TYR A 52 32.90 8.56 29.72
N LYS A 53 33.49 9.08 28.63
CA LYS A 53 32.76 9.87 27.64
C LYS A 53 31.69 9.07 26.97
N TRP A 54 31.92 7.80 26.69
CA TRP A 54 30.90 6.88 26.17
C TRP A 54 29.82 6.57 27.21
N LEU A 55 30.21 6.24 28.44
CA LEU A 55 29.33 5.91 29.56
C LEU A 55 28.34 7.06 29.89
N ASN A 56 28.88 8.28 29.96
CA ASN A 56 28.10 9.48 30.32
C ASN A 56 27.45 10.17 29.10
N ARG A 57 27.49 9.51 27.93
CA ARG A 57 26.98 10.09 26.71
C ARG A 57 25.48 10.23 26.76
N LYS A 58 24.99 11.47 26.64
CA LYS A 58 23.57 11.73 26.40
C LYS A 58 23.19 11.48 24.93
N PRO A 59 22.02 10.90 24.66
CA PRO A 59 21.52 10.78 23.30
C PRO A 59 21.43 12.15 22.63
N SER A 60 21.86 12.25 21.39
CA SER A 60 21.71 13.48 20.60
C SER A 60 20.22 13.74 20.30
N THR A 61 19.88 15.00 20.03
CA THR A 61 18.51 15.39 19.60
C THR A 61 18.02 14.53 18.43
N ARG A 62 18.92 14.22 17.49
CA ARG A 62 18.60 13.37 16.34
C ARG A 62 18.35 11.90 16.72
N GLU A 63 19.02 11.39 17.73
CA GLU A 63 18.80 10.03 18.23
C GLU A 63 17.45 9.95 18.94
N MET A 64 17.11 10.92 19.78
CA MET A 64 15.80 11.03 20.43
C MET A 64 14.67 11.15 19.40
N GLU A 65 14.85 11.99 18.37
CA GLU A 65 13.87 12.12 17.29
C GLU A 65 13.71 10.83 16.49
N ASN A 66 14.81 10.09 16.21
CA ASN A 66 14.73 8.78 15.55
C ASN A 66 13.96 7.76 16.39
N GLU A 67 14.13 7.80 17.72
CA GLU A 67 13.41 6.92 18.63
C GLU A 67 11.90 7.19 18.58
N GLN A 68 11.49 8.46 18.64
CA GLN A 68 10.08 8.86 18.49
C GLN A 68 9.52 8.44 17.12
N LEU A 69 10.25 8.70 16.03
CA LEU A 69 9.83 8.29 14.69
C LEU A 69 9.71 6.77 14.55
N THR A 70 10.56 6.02 15.24
CA THR A 70 10.49 4.56 15.24
C THR A 70 9.24 4.05 15.96
N GLN A 71 8.85 4.67 17.07
CA GLN A 71 7.60 4.32 17.78
C GLN A 71 6.39 4.56 16.87
N VAL A 72 6.30 5.73 16.25
CA VAL A 72 5.22 6.06 15.30
C VAL A 72 5.21 5.07 14.14
N MET A 73 6.39 4.77 13.58
CA MET A 73 6.53 3.82 12.47
C MET A 73 6.03 2.43 12.84
N MET A 74 6.36 1.93 14.03
CA MET A 74 5.92 0.61 14.49
C MET A 74 4.42 0.54 14.70
N THR A 75 3.82 1.58 15.30
CA THR A 75 2.35 1.65 15.46
C THR A 75 1.62 1.57 14.11
N ILE A 76 2.11 2.31 13.10
CA ILE A 76 1.52 2.25 11.76
C ILE A 76 1.76 0.87 11.12
N TYR A 77 2.97 0.34 11.22
CA TYR A 77 3.37 -0.92 10.60
C TYR A 77 2.57 -2.11 11.13
N GLU A 78 2.30 -2.15 12.44
CA GLU A 78 1.46 -3.16 13.07
C GLU A 78 -0.02 -3.01 12.68
N LYS A 79 -0.55 -1.78 12.68
CA LYS A 79 -1.94 -1.50 12.28
C LYS A 79 -2.28 -2.01 10.87
N VAL A 80 -1.31 -1.96 9.94
CA VAL A 80 -1.50 -2.38 8.55
C VAL A 80 -0.99 -3.79 8.27
N GLU A 81 -0.91 -4.65 9.28
CA GLU A 81 -0.50 -6.07 9.16
C GLU A 81 0.83 -6.23 8.39
N HIS A 82 1.77 -5.31 8.62
CA HIS A 82 3.11 -5.31 8.02
C HIS A 82 3.17 -5.14 6.49
N THR A 83 2.08 -4.73 5.85
CA THR A 83 1.99 -4.61 4.38
C THR A 83 2.73 -3.41 3.83
N PHE A 84 2.89 -2.33 4.61
CA PHE A 84 3.50 -1.10 4.12
C PHE A 84 5.03 -1.18 4.04
N GLY A 85 5.57 -0.83 2.86
CA GLY A 85 6.98 -0.53 2.68
C GLY A 85 7.31 0.93 3.07
N TYR A 86 8.62 1.28 3.04
CA TYR A 86 9.12 2.59 3.50
C TYR A 86 8.41 3.80 2.86
N ARG A 87 7.95 3.71 1.60
CA ARG A 87 7.26 4.82 0.92
C ARG A 87 5.88 5.08 1.53
N GLN A 88 5.09 4.04 1.74
CA GLN A 88 3.78 4.15 2.38
C GLN A 88 3.92 4.60 3.84
N LEU A 89 4.83 3.99 4.59
CA LEU A 89 5.13 4.42 5.96
C LEU A 89 5.52 5.90 6.02
N THR A 90 6.31 6.39 5.05
CA THR A 90 6.68 7.82 5.01
C THR A 90 5.47 8.73 4.87
N LEU A 91 4.50 8.39 4.00
CA LEU A 91 3.28 9.19 3.83
C LEU A 91 2.46 9.24 5.12
N HIS A 92 2.21 8.09 5.73
CA HIS A 92 1.45 7.99 6.97
C HIS A 92 2.16 8.66 8.15
N MET A 93 3.49 8.50 8.29
CA MET A 93 4.27 9.17 9.33
C MET A 93 4.24 10.69 9.17
N ARG A 94 4.35 11.22 7.95
CA ARG A 94 4.22 12.67 7.68
C ARG A 94 2.85 13.19 8.09
N LYS A 95 1.78 12.48 7.72
CA LYS A 95 0.40 12.85 8.07
C LYS A 95 0.20 12.86 9.59
N GLN A 96 0.68 11.82 10.27
CA GLN A 96 0.49 11.67 11.72
C GLN A 96 1.34 12.65 12.55
N THR A 97 2.56 12.96 12.11
CA THR A 97 3.49 13.81 12.87
C THR A 97 3.48 15.27 12.45
N GLY A 98 2.90 15.61 11.28
CA GLY A 98 3.00 16.93 10.66
C GLY A 98 4.41 17.31 10.19
N LYS A 99 5.41 16.42 10.33
CA LYS A 99 6.82 16.70 10.04
C LYS A 99 7.20 16.31 8.62
N THR A 100 8.08 17.08 7.99
CA THR A 100 8.72 16.71 6.73
C THR A 100 9.78 15.62 6.99
N ILE A 101 9.46 14.38 6.64
CA ILE A 101 10.34 13.22 6.83
C ILE A 101 10.82 12.72 5.48
N ASN A 102 12.15 12.57 5.31
CA ASN A 102 12.70 12.01 4.08
C ASN A 102 12.51 10.48 4.05
N HIS A 103 12.01 9.95 2.92
CA HIS A 103 11.78 8.51 2.76
C HIS A 103 13.05 7.66 2.94
N LYS A 104 14.25 8.19 2.59
CA LYS A 104 15.53 7.51 2.86
C LYS A 104 15.82 7.36 4.36
N ARG A 105 15.32 8.31 5.20
CA ARG A 105 15.42 8.20 6.67
C ARG A 105 14.53 7.04 7.17
N VAL A 106 13.31 6.95 6.69
CA VAL A 106 12.37 5.86 7.04
C VAL A 106 12.93 4.50 6.59
N GLU A 107 13.41 4.40 5.35
CA GLU A 107 14.04 3.16 4.83
C GLU A 107 15.21 2.70 5.72
N ARG A 108 16.06 3.65 6.15
CA ARG A 108 17.18 3.33 7.04
C ARG A 108 16.69 2.84 8.41
N LEU A 109 15.69 3.50 9.00
CA LEU A 109 15.11 3.07 10.27
C LEU A 109 14.51 1.67 10.17
N MET A 110 13.75 1.36 9.11
CA MET A 110 13.24 0.01 8.85
C MET A 110 14.38 -1.03 8.81
N LYS A 111 15.47 -0.74 8.09
CA LYS A 111 16.65 -1.63 8.03
C LYS A 111 17.28 -1.86 9.39
N VAL A 112 17.41 -0.81 10.22
CA VAL A 112 17.95 -0.92 11.57
C VAL A 112 17.06 -1.77 12.46
N MET A 113 15.73 -1.63 12.31
CA MET A 113 14.73 -2.43 13.04
C MET A 113 14.62 -3.87 12.53
N GLY A 114 15.18 -4.18 11.36
CA GLY A 114 15.05 -5.49 10.71
C GLY A 114 13.65 -5.79 10.22
N ILE A 115 12.86 -4.76 9.89
CA ILE A 115 11.49 -4.89 9.39
C ILE A 115 11.43 -4.58 7.90
N GLN A 116 10.53 -5.27 7.20
CA GLN A 116 10.26 -5.07 5.78
C GLN A 116 8.80 -5.43 5.47
N SER A 117 8.28 -4.89 4.36
CA SER A 117 6.93 -5.25 3.89
C SER A 117 6.83 -6.75 3.60
N VAL A 118 5.73 -7.35 4.05
CA VAL A 118 5.41 -8.78 3.83
C VAL A 118 4.81 -9.04 2.44
N ILE A 119 4.50 -7.98 1.67
CA ILE A 119 3.91 -8.10 0.34
C ILE A 119 4.85 -8.86 -0.59
N ARG A 120 4.35 -9.97 -1.14
CA ARG A 120 5.09 -10.79 -2.09
C ARG A 120 5.19 -10.09 -3.44
N ARG A 121 6.40 -9.82 -3.95
CA ARG A 121 6.61 -9.37 -5.32
C ARG A 121 6.30 -10.50 -6.29
N LYS A 122 5.20 -10.37 -7.05
CA LYS A 122 4.87 -11.32 -8.11
C LYS A 122 5.67 -10.99 -9.37
N LYS A 123 6.41 -11.96 -9.94
CA LYS A 123 7.00 -11.82 -11.29
C LYS A 123 5.86 -11.84 -12.30
N LYS A 124 5.71 -10.78 -13.12
CA LYS A 124 4.73 -10.72 -14.20
C LYS A 124 5.11 -11.75 -15.29
N LYS A 125 4.21 -12.69 -15.58
CA LYS A 125 4.25 -13.50 -16.81
C LYS A 125 3.26 -12.87 -17.81
N TYR A 126 3.73 -12.55 -19.00
CA TYR A 126 2.87 -12.06 -20.09
C TYR A 126 2.34 -13.26 -20.85
N THR A 127 1.02 -13.32 -21.08
CA THR A 127 0.36 -14.24 -22.00
C THR A 127 -0.36 -13.42 -23.05
N ASN A 128 -0.14 -13.74 -24.33
CA ASN A 128 -0.82 -13.11 -25.46
C ASN A 128 -2.17 -13.81 -25.70
N ALA A 129 -3.25 -13.04 -25.82
CA ALA A 129 -4.58 -13.52 -26.20
C ALA A 129 -5.04 -12.87 -27.51
N THR A 130 -5.73 -13.62 -28.36
CA THR A 130 -6.25 -13.22 -29.67
C THR A 130 -7.62 -12.53 -29.57
N PRO A 131 -7.98 -11.64 -30.50
CA PRO A 131 -9.05 -10.67 -30.35
C PRO A 131 -10.37 -11.00 -31.01
N GLN A 132 -11.48 -10.51 -30.44
CA GLN A 132 -12.81 -10.43 -31.09
C GLN A 132 -13.41 -9.02 -30.88
N GLN A 133 -14.26 -8.62 -31.84
CA GLN A 133 -14.94 -7.35 -32.17
C GLN A 133 -14.89 -6.08 -31.28
N VAL A 134 -15.10 -4.89 -31.91
CA VAL A 134 -14.50 -3.60 -31.54
C VAL A 134 -15.52 -2.50 -31.32
N THR A 135 -15.51 -1.87 -30.15
CA THR A 135 -15.91 -0.47 -29.92
C THR A 135 -14.63 0.38 -29.77
N GLU A 136 -14.69 1.65 -30.18
CA GLU A 136 -13.54 2.54 -30.25
C GLU A 136 -12.97 2.84 -28.86
N ASN A 137 -11.63 2.94 -28.75
CA ASN A 137 -10.96 3.34 -27.51
C ASN A 137 -10.93 4.87 -27.39
N LEU A 138 -12.00 5.44 -26.87
CA LEU A 138 -12.13 6.90 -26.65
C LEU A 138 -11.22 7.38 -25.51
N LEU A 139 -10.96 6.54 -24.49
CA LEU A 139 -10.10 6.89 -23.36
C LEU A 139 -8.66 7.16 -23.79
N ASN A 140 -8.15 6.43 -24.79
CA ASN A 140 -6.80 6.57 -25.37
C ASN A 140 -5.69 6.77 -24.33
N ARG A 141 -5.75 6.01 -23.22
CA ARG A 141 -4.81 6.06 -22.07
C ARG A 141 -4.74 7.42 -21.35
N LYS A 142 -5.70 8.29 -21.55
CA LYS A 142 -5.81 9.53 -20.78
C LYS A 142 -6.44 9.24 -19.42
N PHE A 143 -5.64 8.64 -18.51
CA PHE A 143 -6.09 8.18 -17.18
C PHE A 143 -6.19 9.30 -16.15
N ASN A 144 -6.35 10.53 -16.57
CA ASN A 144 -6.66 11.68 -15.74
C ASN A 144 -8.07 12.16 -16.05
N ALA A 145 -8.78 12.62 -15.05
CA ALA A 145 -10.06 13.29 -15.12
C ALA A 145 -9.95 14.60 -14.32
N ASP A 146 -10.57 15.66 -14.83
CA ASP A 146 -10.49 16.98 -14.21
C ASP A 146 -11.48 17.13 -13.06
N ALA A 147 -12.58 16.37 -13.13
CA ALA A 147 -13.63 16.38 -12.11
C ALA A 147 -14.04 14.94 -11.69
N PRO A 148 -14.57 14.79 -10.45
CA PRO A 148 -15.17 13.53 -10.02
C PRO A 148 -16.30 13.09 -10.95
N ASN A 149 -16.40 11.79 -11.19
CA ASN A 149 -17.45 11.18 -12.04
C ASN A 149 -17.40 11.60 -13.53
N GLU A 150 -16.28 12.10 -14.02
CA GLU A 150 -16.07 12.38 -15.45
C GLU A 150 -15.73 11.10 -16.22
N LYS A 151 -14.85 10.29 -15.67
CA LYS A 151 -14.35 9.05 -16.31
C LYS A 151 -14.27 7.91 -15.29
N TRP A 152 -14.95 6.84 -15.59
CA TRP A 152 -14.94 5.61 -14.79
C TRP A 152 -14.24 4.48 -15.53
N LEU A 153 -13.52 3.65 -14.80
CA LEU A 153 -13.02 2.36 -15.27
C LEU A 153 -13.79 1.24 -14.59
N THR A 154 -14.08 0.18 -15.33
CA THR A 154 -14.67 -1.03 -14.77
C THR A 154 -13.97 -2.28 -15.24
N ASP A 155 -13.95 -3.29 -14.37
CA ASP A 155 -13.37 -4.60 -14.67
C ASP A 155 -13.88 -5.63 -13.65
N VAL A 156 -13.67 -6.91 -13.96
CA VAL A 156 -13.97 -8.03 -13.08
C VAL A 156 -12.72 -8.82 -12.77
N THR A 157 -12.52 -9.16 -11.49
CA THR A 157 -11.41 -10.03 -11.08
C THR A 157 -11.90 -11.27 -10.34
N GLU A 158 -11.18 -12.39 -10.51
CA GLU A 158 -11.46 -13.66 -9.86
C GLU A 158 -10.69 -13.81 -8.54
N PHE A 159 -11.36 -14.37 -7.54
CA PHE A 159 -10.81 -14.87 -6.29
C PHE A 159 -11.15 -16.36 -6.11
N LYS A 160 -10.41 -17.02 -5.25
CA LYS A 160 -10.66 -18.41 -4.83
C LYS A 160 -10.80 -18.48 -3.32
N TYR A 161 -11.71 -19.31 -2.85
CA TYR A 161 -11.93 -19.58 -1.43
C TYR A 161 -12.30 -21.06 -1.22
N GLY A 162 -12.35 -21.50 0.02
CA GLY A 162 -12.64 -22.90 0.37
C GLY A 162 -11.79 -23.88 -0.43
N ASN A 163 -12.40 -24.93 -0.92
CA ASN A 163 -11.76 -25.97 -1.72
C ASN A 163 -11.61 -25.60 -3.21
N GLY A 164 -11.24 -24.33 -3.52
CA GLY A 164 -11.04 -23.87 -4.88
C GLY A 164 -12.30 -23.28 -5.55
N GLN A 165 -13.34 -23.01 -4.77
CA GLN A 165 -14.53 -22.30 -5.21
C GLN A 165 -14.15 -20.90 -5.70
N LYS A 166 -14.90 -20.37 -6.68
CA LYS A 166 -14.61 -19.09 -7.30
C LYS A 166 -15.58 -18.02 -6.84
N ALA A 167 -15.06 -16.83 -6.60
CA ALA A 167 -15.82 -15.60 -6.44
C ALA A 167 -15.31 -14.55 -7.44
N TYR A 168 -16.16 -13.64 -7.85
CA TYR A 168 -15.89 -12.61 -8.85
C TYR A 168 -16.26 -11.25 -8.29
N LEU A 169 -15.29 -10.35 -8.28
CA LEU A 169 -15.48 -8.97 -7.85
C LEU A 169 -15.53 -8.08 -9.09
N SER A 170 -16.70 -7.47 -9.34
CA SER A 170 -16.86 -6.37 -10.27
C SER A 170 -16.73 -5.05 -9.52
N ALA A 171 -15.96 -4.08 -10.05
CA ALA A 171 -15.84 -2.77 -9.43
C ALA A 171 -15.75 -1.65 -10.46
N ILE A 172 -16.11 -0.45 -10.05
CA ILE A 172 -15.98 0.79 -10.80
C ILE A 172 -15.06 1.74 -10.04
N LEU A 173 -14.01 2.22 -10.73
CA LEU A 173 -13.01 3.14 -10.23
C LEU A 173 -13.15 4.49 -10.92
N ASP A 174 -13.19 5.57 -10.16
CA ASP A 174 -13.13 6.95 -10.68
C ASP A 174 -11.71 7.35 -11.03
N LEU A 175 -11.50 7.89 -12.23
CA LEU A 175 -10.18 8.32 -12.68
C LEU A 175 -9.71 9.64 -12.07
N HIS A 176 -10.59 10.44 -11.47
CA HIS A 176 -10.22 11.69 -10.82
C HIS A 176 -9.46 11.44 -9.52
N ASP A 177 -10.09 10.75 -8.60
CA ASP A 177 -9.57 10.54 -7.24
C ASP A 177 -9.09 9.11 -6.96
N LYS A 178 -9.25 8.20 -7.92
CA LYS A 178 -8.91 6.77 -7.82
C LYS A 178 -9.73 6.00 -6.78
N SER A 179 -10.88 6.54 -6.34
CA SER A 179 -11.79 5.83 -5.44
C SER A 179 -12.52 4.69 -6.16
N ILE A 180 -12.88 3.68 -5.40
CA ILE A 180 -13.85 2.67 -5.83
C ILE A 180 -15.24 3.23 -5.55
N VAL A 181 -15.93 3.60 -6.62
CA VAL A 181 -17.28 4.20 -6.56
C VAL A 181 -18.32 3.18 -6.14
N ALA A 182 -18.23 1.99 -6.73
CA ALA A 182 -19.10 0.86 -6.41
C ALA A 182 -18.43 -0.47 -6.71
N TYR A 183 -18.89 -1.52 -6.07
CA TYR A 183 -18.46 -2.89 -6.30
C TYR A 183 -19.58 -3.89 -5.95
N VAL A 184 -19.46 -5.08 -6.52
CA VAL A 184 -20.30 -6.25 -6.19
C VAL A 184 -19.43 -7.49 -6.21
N LEU A 185 -19.48 -8.27 -5.13
CA LEU A 185 -18.90 -9.61 -5.09
C LEU A 185 -20.00 -10.63 -5.38
N GLY A 186 -19.72 -11.60 -6.23
CA GLY A 186 -20.66 -12.65 -6.60
C GLY A 186 -19.99 -13.99 -6.82
N ARG A 187 -20.79 -15.06 -6.80
CA ARG A 187 -20.32 -16.44 -7.02
C ARG A 187 -20.21 -16.81 -8.51
N SER A 188 -20.69 -15.93 -9.39
CA SER A 188 -20.70 -16.16 -10.84
C SER A 188 -20.27 -14.92 -11.60
N ASN A 189 -19.43 -15.10 -12.64
CA ASN A 189 -19.02 -14.04 -13.56
C ASN A 189 -20.09 -13.93 -14.67
N ASN A 190 -21.13 -13.16 -14.44
CA ASN A 190 -22.29 -13.03 -15.33
C ASN A 190 -22.71 -11.57 -15.52
N ASN A 191 -23.66 -11.34 -16.46
CA ASN A 191 -24.19 -10.01 -16.73
C ASN A 191 -24.83 -9.33 -15.50
N PRO A 192 -25.63 -10.01 -14.66
CA PRO A 192 -26.18 -9.42 -13.43
C PRO A 192 -25.13 -8.81 -12.50
N LEU A 193 -23.94 -9.44 -12.35
CA LEU A 193 -22.86 -8.94 -11.52
C LEU A 193 -22.45 -7.52 -11.93
N VAL A 194 -22.18 -7.34 -13.22
CA VAL A 194 -21.71 -6.06 -13.79
C VAL A 194 -22.83 -5.02 -13.84
N PHE A 195 -24.05 -5.44 -14.16
CA PHE A 195 -25.23 -4.56 -14.18
C PHE A 195 -25.55 -4.01 -12.79
N GLN A 196 -25.47 -4.85 -11.77
CA GLN A 196 -25.64 -4.44 -10.38
C GLN A 196 -24.55 -3.48 -9.91
N THR A 197 -23.30 -3.70 -10.33
CA THR A 197 -22.18 -2.80 -10.02
C THR A 197 -22.43 -1.42 -10.61
N LEU A 198 -22.86 -1.33 -11.89
CA LEU A 198 -23.17 -0.05 -12.52
C LEU A 198 -24.35 0.65 -11.85
N LYS A 199 -25.43 -0.08 -11.53
CA LYS A 199 -26.59 0.49 -10.82
C LYS A 199 -26.20 1.07 -9.45
N ARG A 200 -25.36 0.36 -8.68
CA ARG A 200 -24.83 0.87 -7.41
C ARG A 200 -23.97 2.14 -7.59
N ALA A 201 -23.17 2.19 -8.66
CA ALA A 201 -22.35 3.38 -8.95
C ALA A 201 -23.23 4.59 -9.28
N LEU A 202 -24.27 4.42 -10.08
CA LEU A 202 -25.23 5.49 -10.39
C LEU A 202 -26.03 5.96 -9.16
N GLN A 203 -26.34 5.05 -8.24
CA GLN A 203 -26.94 5.41 -6.95
C GLN A 203 -25.98 6.19 -6.04
N ALA A 204 -24.69 5.87 -6.07
CA ALA A 204 -23.66 6.57 -5.30
C ALA A 204 -23.31 7.95 -5.89
N ALA A 205 -23.55 8.16 -7.19
CA ALA A 205 -23.27 9.39 -7.92
C ALA A 205 -24.49 9.83 -8.77
N PRO A 206 -25.58 10.23 -8.14
CA PRO A 206 -26.82 10.59 -8.86
C PRO A 206 -26.61 11.77 -9.82
N GLY A 207 -27.18 11.66 -11.01
CA GLY A 207 -27.10 12.70 -12.06
C GLY A 207 -25.75 12.75 -12.80
N SER A 208 -24.80 11.87 -12.51
CA SER A 208 -23.54 11.78 -13.24
C SER A 208 -23.72 11.04 -14.59
N SER A 209 -23.01 11.49 -15.62
CA SER A 209 -22.96 10.88 -16.96
C SER A 209 -21.51 10.65 -17.39
N PRO A 210 -20.79 9.74 -16.71
CA PRO A 210 -19.38 9.50 -16.97
C PRO A 210 -19.13 8.85 -18.33
N MET A 211 -17.88 8.96 -18.84
CA MET A 211 -17.38 7.99 -19.79
C MET A 211 -17.01 6.72 -19.03
N LEU A 212 -17.61 5.59 -19.36
CA LEU A 212 -17.29 4.28 -18.76
C LEU A 212 -16.37 3.49 -19.69
N HIS A 213 -15.17 3.21 -19.24
CA HIS A 213 -14.18 2.40 -19.96
C HIS A 213 -14.08 1.00 -19.37
N SER A 214 -14.15 -0.02 -20.22
CA SER A 214 -14.04 -1.43 -19.84
C SER A 214 -13.07 -2.18 -20.75
N ASP A 215 -12.75 -3.42 -20.39
CA ASP A 215 -12.24 -4.39 -21.33
C ASP A 215 -13.37 -4.86 -22.29
N ARG A 216 -13.08 -5.90 -23.08
CA ARG A 216 -14.05 -6.50 -24.02
C ARG A 216 -14.65 -7.80 -23.48
N GLY A 217 -14.82 -7.90 -22.19
CA GLY A 217 -15.52 -9.00 -21.58
C GLY A 217 -16.95 -9.12 -22.15
N TYR A 218 -17.47 -10.35 -22.24
CA TYR A 218 -18.78 -10.60 -22.84
C TYR A 218 -19.93 -9.83 -22.12
N GLN A 219 -19.74 -9.53 -20.84
CA GLN A 219 -20.69 -8.76 -20.05
C GLN A 219 -20.85 -7.32 -20.58
N TYR A 220 -19.70 -6.69 -20.90
CA TYR A 220 -19.63 -5.29 -21.37
C TYR A 220 -20.04 -5.13 -22.84
N THR A 221 -19.98 -6.21 -23.62
CA THR A 221 -20.40 -6.24 -25.03
C THR A 221 -21.85 -6.67 -25.20
N SER A 222 -22.55 -7.01 -24.13
CA SER A 222 -23.94 -7.45 -24.17
C SER A 222 -24.91 -6.30 -24.50
N LEU A 223 -25.94 -6.59 -25.28
CA LEU A 223 -27.00 -5.60 -25.62
C LEU A 223 -27.66 -5.02 -24.38
N GLY A 224 -27.87 -5.84 -23.32
CA GLY A 224 -28.44 -5.37 -22.06
C GLY A 224 -27.57 -4.35 -21.34
N PHE A 225 -26.23 -4.52 -21.37
CA PHE A 225 -25.31 -3.56 -20.80
C PHE A 225 -25.31 -2.24 -21.61
N LYS A 226 -25.27 -2.36 -22.94
CA LYS A 226 -25.35 -1.20 -23.83
C LYS A 226 -26.62 -0.40 -23.58
N LYS A 227 -27.78 -1.06 -23.52
CA LYS A 227 -29.06 -0.41 -23.20
C LYS A 227 -29.00 0.32 -21.84
N LEU A 228 -28.43 -0.32 -20.81
CA LEU A 228 -28.30 0.29 -19.48
C LEU A 228 -27.43 1.55 -19.51
N LEU A 229 -26.38 1.60 -20.33
CA LEU A 229 -25.54 2.79 -20.53
C LEU A 229 -26.33 3.90 -21.26
N ASP A 230 -27.02 3.57 -22.35
CA ASP A 230 -27.78 4.50 -23.16
C ASP A 230 -28.93 5.13 -22.34
N ASP A 231 -29.65 4.33 -21.55
CA ASP A 231 -30.73 4.78 -20.66
C ASP A 231 -30.24 5.81 -19.59
N ASN A 232 -28.93 5.81 -19.30
CA ASN A 232 -28.31 6.72 -18.32
C ASN A 232 -27.35 7.74 -18.96
N ASN A 233 -27.38 7.92 -20.29
CA ASN A 233 -26.52 8.85 -21.04
C ASN A 233 -25.01 8.64 -20.80
N ILE A 234 -24.57 7.40 -20.60
CA ILE A 234 -23.18 7.03 -20.33
C ILE A 234 -22.48 6.67 -21.63
N ILE A 235 -21.37 7.33 -21.91
CA ILE A 235 -20.53 7.06 -23.08
C ILE A 235 -19.68 5.81 -22.82
N GLN A 236 -19.83 4.80 -23.67
CA GLN A 236 -19.02 3.60 -23.57
C GLN A 236 -17.69 3.76 -24.31
N SER A 237 -16.61 3.35 -23.67
CA SER A 237 -15.28 3.22 -24.25
C SER A 237 -14.74 1.81 -23.94
N MET A 238 -14.02 1.22 -24.90
CA MET A 238 -13.45 -0.13 -24.71
C MET A 238 -11.96 -0.19 -25.03
N SER A 239 -11.25 -1.01 -24.26
CA SER A 239 -9.83 -1.29 -24.49
C SER A 239 -9.58 -1.84 -25.90
N ARG A 240 -8.43 -1.53 -26.47
CA ARG A 240 -7.99 -2.15 -27.73
C ARG A 240 -7.70 -3.63 -27.54
N VAL A 241 -7.86 -4.39 -28.61
CA VAL A 241 -7.63 -5.82 -28.60
C VAL A 241 -6.20 -6.15 -28.15
N GLY A 242 -6.08 -7.06 -27.17
CA GLY A 242 -4.78 -7.53 -26.67
C GLY A 242 -3.95 -6.46 -25.94
N ARG A 243 -4.54 -5.31 -25.59
CA ARG A 243 -3.85 -4.22 -24.89
C ARG A 243 -4.40 -4.02 -23.46
N CYS A 244 -4.02 -4.92 -22.56
CA CYS A 244 -4.38 -4.83 -21.13
C CYS A 244 -3.96 -3.49 -20.49
N ILE A 245 -2.92 -2.83 -20.99
CA ILE A 245 -2.47 -1.51 -20.51
C ILE A 245 -3.56 -0.44 -20.63
N ASP A 246 -4.56 -0.63 -21.48
CA ASP A 246 -5.64 0.34 -21.66
C ASP A 246 -6.59 0.42 -20.44
N ASN A 247 -6.52 -0.55 -19.50
CA ASN A 247 -7.22 -0.52 -18.19
C ASN A 247 -6.26 -0.50 -16.97
N GLY A 248 -5.06 0.09 -17.15
CA GLY A 248 -3.96 0.05 -16.20
C GLY A 248 -4.28 0.47 -14.75
N PRO A 249 -5.05 1.55 -14.49
CA PRO A 249 -5.41 1.90 -13.11
C PRO A 249 -6.24 0.83 -12.39
N MET A 250 -7.16 0.16 -13.10
CA MET A 250 -7.97 -0.92 -12.54
C MET A 250 -7.12 -2.17 -12.24
N GLU A 251 -6.21 -2.54 -13.17
CA GLU A 251 -5.24 -3.61 -12.93
C GLU A 251 -4.32 -3.31 -11.74
N SER A 252 -3.94 -2.04 -11.57
CA SER A 252 -3.14 -1.60 -10.43
C SER A 252 -3.90 -1.75 -9.12
N PHE A 253 -5.19 -1.40 -9.09
CA PHE A 253 -6.06 -1.61 -7.93
C PHE A 253 -6.16 -3.10 -7.58
N TRP A 254 -6.47 -3.97 -8.56
CA TRP A 254 -6.52 -5.42 -8.35
C TRP A 254 -5.21 -5.97 -7.80
N GLY A 255 -4.09 -5.52 -8.36
CA GLY A 255 -2.76 -5.91 -7.88
C GLY A 255 -2.54 -5.51 -6.42
N THR A 256 -2.97 -4.31 -6.04
CA THR A 256 -2.83 -3.77 -4.69
C THR A 256 -3.71 -4.53 -3.70
N LEU A 257 -5.01 -4.70 -3.98
CA LEU A 257 -5.95 -5.45 -3.15
C LEU A 257 -5.48 -6.89 -2.94
N LYS A 258 -5.07 -7.56 -4.04
CA LYS A 258 -4.61 -8.95 -3.94
C LYS A 258 -3.31 -9.09 -3.15
N CYS A 259 -2.38 -8.17 -3.29
CA CYS A 259 -1.10 -8.24 -2.58
C CYS A 259 -1.19 -7.77 -1.12
N GLU A 260 -1.99 -6.74 -0.84
CA GLU A 260 -2.07 -6.17 0.51
C GLU A 260 -3.07 -6.91 1.41
N LYS A 261 -4.01 -7.69 0.82
CA LYS A 261 -5.03 -8.40 1.60
C LYS A 261 -5.19 -9.87 1.16
N TYR A 262 -5.66 -10.14 -0.04
CA TYR A 262 -6.09 -11.48 -0.44
C TYR A 262 -5.00 -12.55 -0.33
N TYR A 263 -3.75 -12.29 -0.77
CA TYR A 263 -2.67 -13.29 -0.73
C TYR A 263 -2.06 -13.52 0.65
N LEU A 264 -2.42 -12.72 1.63
CA LEU A 264 -1.94 -12.84 3.01
C LEU A 264 -2.84 -13.72 3.87
N HIS A 265 -4.07 -13.99 3.41
CA HIS A 265 -5.07 -14.76 4.14
C HIS A 265 -5.53 -15.99 3.36
N THR A 266 -6.08 -16.94 4.07
CA THR A 266 -6.79 -18.11 3.52
C THR A 266 -8.25 -17.98 3.90
N TYR A 267 -9.14 -18.01 2.93
CA TYR A 267 -10.58 -17.84 3.12
C TYR A 267 -11.26 -19.21 3.01
N HIS A 268 -12.02 -19.60 4.01
CA HIS A 268 -12.75 -20.87 4.03
C HIS A 268 -14.18 -20.72 3.50
N THR A 269 -14.79 -19.55 3.70
CA THR A 269 -16.16 -19.25 3.24
C THR A 269 -16.19 -18.03 2.32
N PHE A 270 -17.33 -17.90 1.63
CA PHE A 270 -17.60 -16.72 0.79
C PHE A 270 -17.76 -15.46 1.65
N GLU A 271 -18.40 -15.61 2.78
CA GLU A 271 -18.72 -14.54 3.73
C GLU A 271 -17.44 -13.96 4.37
N GLU A 272 -16.45 -14.80 4.69
CA GLU A 272 -15.12 -14.34 5.14
C GLU A 272 -14.43 -13.51 4.06
N LEU A 273 -14.43 -13.99 2.81
CA LEU A 273 -13.86 -13.27 1.68
C LEU A 273 -14.57 -11.94 1.42
N GLU A 274 -15.90 -11.94 1.48
CA GLU A 274 -16.75 -10.75 1.27
C GLU A 274 -16.44 -9.68 2.32
N SER A 275 -16.50 -10.03 3.60
CA SER A 275 -16.21 -9.12 4.71
C SER A 275 -14.82 -8.49 4.60
N ASP A 276 -13.81 -9.27 4.24
CA ASP A 276 -12.43 -8.78 4.11
C ASP A 276 -12.25 -7.88 2.89
N ILE A 277 -12.92 -8.17 1.77
CA ILE A 277 -12.92 -7.30 0.58
C ILE A 277 -13.61 -5.98 0.89
N GLU A 278 -14.75 -6.00 1.58
CA GLU A 278 -15.47 -4.79 2.00
C GLU A 278 -14.63 -3.91 2.91
N ALA A 279 -14.04 -4.50 3.96
CA ALA A 279 -13.15 -3.80 4.87
C ALA A 279 -11.93 -3.21 4.14
N TYR A 280 -11.36 -3.94 3.18
CA TYR A 280 -10.23 -3.46 2.40
C TYR A 280 -10.61 -2.30 1.46
N ILE A 281 -11.75 -2.37 0.76
CA ILE A 281 -12.20 -1.28 -0.12
C ILE A 281 -12.50 -0.02 0.71
N HIS A 282 -13.10 -0.17 1.88
CA HIS A 282 -13.29 0.94 2.82
C HIS A 282 -11.95 1.56 3.23
N PHE A 283 -10.98 0.75 3.64
CA PHE A 283 -9.63 1.19 3.97
C PHE A 283 -8.93 1.87 2.78
N TYR A 284 -9.02 1.28 1.58
CA TYR A 284 -8.45 1.84 0.36
C TYR A 284 -8.98 3.23 0.04
N ASN A 285 -10.30 3.41 0.13
CA ASN A 285 -10.94 4.67 -0.17
C ASN A 285 -10.68 5.75 0.89
N ASN A 286 -10.67 5.41 2.18
CA ASN A 286 -10.70 6.40 3.25
C ASN A 286 -9.37 6.57 3.97
N GLU A 287 -8.53 5.54 4.06
CA GLU A 287 -7.32 5.58 4.88
C GLU A 287 -6.02 5.40 4.09
N ARG A 288 -6.06 4.66 2.95
CA ARG A 288 -4.86 4.35 2.18
C ARG A 288 -4.38 5.55 1.40
N LEU A 289 -3.28 6.16 1.87
CA LEU A 289 -2.70 7.36 1.25
C LEU A 289 -2.03 7.02 -0.10
N GLN A 290 -2.17 7.90 -1.08
CA GLN A 290 -1.60 7.74 -2.41
C GLN A 290 -0.70 8.94 -2.77
N ALA A 291 0.55 8.66 -3.19
CA ALA A 291 1.49 9.71 -3.58
C ALA A 291 0.98 10.56 -4.75
N LYS A 292 0.24 9.95 -5.69
CA LYS A 292 -0.38 10.63 -6.85
C LYS A 292 -1.53 11.56 -6.46
N LEU A 293 -2.09 11.38 -5.27
CA LEU A 293 -3.14 12.22 -4.69
C LEU A 293 -2.56 13.16 -3.61
N ASN A 294 -1.33 13.63 -3.80
CA ASN A 294 -0.65 14.52 -2.86
C ASN A 294 -0.52 13.96 -1.43
N GLY A 295 -0.48 12.61 -1.29
CA GLY A 295 -0.41 11.95 0.01
C GLY A 295 -1.75 11.89 0.76
N LEU A 296 -2.85 12.08 0.06
CA LEU A 296 -4.21 11.92 0.57
C LEU A 296 -4.77 10.54 0.23
N SER A 297 -5.81 10.12 0.94
CA SER A 297 -6.64 9.00 0.50
C SER A 297 -7.59 9.44 -0.64
N PRO A 298 -8.15 8.51 -1.41
CA PRO A 298 -9.11 8.84 -2.47
C PRO A 298 -10.23 9.77 -2.02
N MET A 299 -10.91 9.46 -0.93
CA MET A 299 -12.03 10.27 -0.43
C MET A 299 -11.58 11.61 0.16
N GLU A 300 -10.41 11.67 0.81
CA GLU A 300 -9.85 12.96 1.24
C GLU A 300 -9.50 13.86 0.05
N PHE A 301 -9.00 13.27 -1.04
CA PHE A 301 -8.71 14.02 -2.26
C PHE A 301 -10.00 14.53 -2.91
N ARG A 302 -11.04 13.69 -3.01
CA ARG A 302 -12.36 14.06 -3.53
C ARG A 302 -12.98 15.24 -2.79
N THR A 303 -12.96 15.21 -1.45
CA THR A 303 -13.53 16.29 -0.62
C THR A 303 -12.75 17.59 -0.65
N LYS A 304 -11.46 17.57 -0.98
CA LYS A 304 -10.64 18.78 -1.13
C LYS A 304 -10.72 19.40 -2.52
N ALA A 305 -11.12 18.62 -3.51
CA ALA A 305 -11.30 19.07 -4.89
C ALA A 305 -12.72 19.60 -5.16
N ALA A 306 -13.67 19.31 -4.26
CA ALA A 306 -15.03 19.86 -4.23
C ALA A 306 -15.06 21.19 -3.46
#